data_3d7bdaf11b185ca1220d6b06414482da
#
_entry.id   3d7bdaf11b185ca1220d6b06414482da
#
_cell.length_a   1.000
_cell.length_b   1.000
_cell.length_c   1.000
_cell.angle_alpha   90.00
_cell.angle_beta   90.00
_cell.angle_gamma   90.00
#
_symmetry.space_group_name_H-M   'P 1'
#
loop_
_entity.id
_entity.type
_entity.pdbx_description
1 polymer ?
#
loop_
_entity_poly.entity_id
_entity_poly.type
_entity_poly.pdbx_seq_one_letter_code
_entity_poly.pdbx_strand_id
1 'polypeptide(L)'
;EQIFALISLALMCIGIALTGWFPFELGLYCTTVLMSIGFHYFETVNQSLTLQWIAKDQAPHFMGQQLAMKSFASLFAYGSIWLLMEWFGISYTVMYMLAGGVGLVIVVVLWQIFPQFTQPSNQHKHMLMRKRYWLYYGLTFFSGARRQIFMVFASFMMVEKFGYSVGDVSLLFMVNYLFNLIFAPKIGKWIHKVGERKALLVEYIGLIVVFVSYALVENPHIAAGLYVIDHLFFAMAIAMKTYLQKIADPQDIASTAGVSFTINHIAAVVIPALLGIVWITNPDLVFYVGALFALCSLLLATNIPTSPTRGNEVVANFWLWANEKRPVDPLSNTGK
;
A
#
# COMPACT_ATOMS: atom_id res chain seq x y z
N GLU A 1 15.35 -14.30 2.01
CA GLU A 1 14.49 -13.17 1.62
C GLU A 1 15.26 -11.83 1.55
N GLN A 2 16.17 -11.52 2.51
CA GLN A 2 16.97 -10.28 2.52
C GLN A 2 17.75 -10.05 1.23
N ILE A 3 18.45 -11.05 0.75
CA ILE A 3 19.23 -10.98 -0.52
C ILE A 3 18.28 -10.65 -1.69
N PHE A 4 17.10 -11.26 -1.71
CA PHE A 4 16.11 -10.99 -2.76
C PHE A 4 15.56 -9.55 -2.70
N ALA A 5 15.41 -8.98 -1.50
CA ALA A 5 15.03 -7.57 -1.35
C ALA A 5 16.10 -6.64 -1.95
N LEU A 6 17.38 -6.90 -1.69
CA LEU A 6 18.48 -6.09 -2.23
C LEU A 6 18.65 -6.25 -3.74
N ILE A 7 18.50 -7.48 -4.26
CA ILE A 7 18.54 -7.73 -5.72
C ILE A 7 17.40 -7.01 -6.41
N SER A 8 16.18 -7.09 -5.89
CA SER A 8 15.02 -6.41 -6.48
C SER A 8 15.13 -4.89 -6.41
N LEU A 9 15.68 -4.35 -5.33
CA LEU A 9 15.97 -2.93 -5.22
C LEU A 9 17.04 -2.50 -6.25
N ALA A 10 18.09 -3.31 -6.44
CA ALA A 10 19.10 -3.07 -7.46
C ALA A 10 18.51 -3.08 -8.87
N LEU A 11 17.65 -4.06 -9.20
CA LEU A 11 16.95 -4.12 -10.49
C LEU A 11 16.11 -2.88 -10.74
N MET A 12 15.38 -2.40 -9.73
CA MET A 12 14.60 -1.16 -9.80
C MET A 12 15.50 0.04 -10.10
N CYS A 13 16.61 0.20 -9.36
CA CYS A 13 17.56 1.31 -9.55
C CYS A 13 18.25 1.27 -10.92
N ILE A 14 18.60 0.08 -11.41
CA ILE A 14 19.14 -0.12 -12.76
C ILE A 14 18.10 0.30 -13.80
N GLY A 15 16.84 -0.14 -13.65
CA GLY A 15 15.76 0.25 -14.54
C GLY A 15 15.56 1.77 -14.60
N ILE A 16 15.60 2.45 -13.44
CA ILE A 16 15.54 3.92 -13.35
C ILE A 16 16.71 4.57 -14.11
N ALA A 17 17.95 4.15 -13.86
CA ALA A 17 19.13 4.70 -14.53
C ALA A 17 19.08 4.50 -16.05
N LEU A 18 18.71 3.31 -16.49
CA LEU A 18 18.59 2.98 -17.92
C LEU A 18 17.48 3.75 -18.63
N THR A 19 16.42 4.16 -17.93
CA THR A 19 15.37 5.02 -18.49
C THR A 19 15.94 6.36 -18.98
N GLY A 20 16.91 6.93 -18.26
CA GLY A 20 17.63 8.12 -18.72
C GLY A 20 18.57 7.84 -19.91
N TRP A 21 19.15 6.65 -19.97
CA TRP A 21 20.10 6.28 -21.02
C TRP A 21 19.41 5.91 -22.36
N PHE A 22 18.22 5.30 -22.28
CA PHE A 22 17.46 4.84 -23.45
C PHE A 22 16.12 5.57 -23.59
N PRO A 23 16.10 6.90 -23.90
CA PRO A 23 14.88 7.70 -23.95
C PRO A 23 14.10 7.53 -25.28
N PHE A 24 14.11 6.36 -25.88
CA PHE A 24 13.33 6.00 -27.08
C PHE A 24 12.26 4.96 -26.70
N GLU A 25 11.19 4.88 -27.49
CA GLU A 25 9.97 4.15 -27.14
C GLU A 25 10.21 2.70 -26.65
N LEU A 26 10.90 1.88 -27.44
CA LEU A 26 11.21 0.50 -27.03
C LEU A 26 12.10 0.46 -25.76
N GLY A 27 13.07 1.39 -25.66
CA GLY A 27 13.92 1.52 -24.49
C GLY A 27 13.09 1.82 -23.24
N LEU A 28 12.14 2.76 -23.32
CA LEU A 28 11.23 3.10 -22.23
C LEU A 28 10.36 1.94 -21.81
N TYR A 29 9.83 1.16 -22.76
CA TYR A 29 9.06 -0.06 -22.43
C TYR A 29 9.92 -1.07 -21.67
N CYS A 30 11.11 -1.39 -22.16
CA CYS A 30 12.00 -2.36 -21.53
C CYS A 30 12.43 -1.92 -20.13
N THR A 31 12.83 -0.66 -19.97
CA THR A 31 13.28 -0.14 -18.67
C THR A 31 12.13 -0.03 -17.67
N THR A 32 10.92 0.34 -18.13
CA THR A 32 9.72 0.36 -17.29
C THR A 32 9.37 -1.03 -16.79
N VAL A 33 9.44 -2.06 -17.64
CA VAL A 33 9.22 -3.45 -17.23
C VAL A 33 10.26 -3.88 -16.19
N LEU A 34 11.54 -3.58 -16.43
CA LEU A 34 12.63 -3.92 -15.49
C LEU A 34 12.44 -3.24 -14.13
N MET A 35 12.17 -1.94 -14.15
CA MET A 35 11.89 -1.14 -12.95
C MET A 35 10.66 -1.68 -12.20
N SER A 36 9.60 -2.01 -12.94
CA SER A 36 8.35 -2.54 -12.38
C SER A 36 8.57 -3.88 -11.69
N ILE A 37 9.30 -4.82 -12.32
CA ILE A 37 9.66 -6.11 -11.70
C ILE A 37 10.42 -5.87 -10.40
N GLY A 38 11.45 -5.02 -10.42
CA GLY A 38 12.24 -4.70 -9.24
C GLY A 38 11.40 -4.09 -8.12
N PHE A 39 10.56 -3.10 -8.45
CA PHE A 39 9.69 -2.43 -7.48
C PHE A 39 8.69 -3.39 -6.84
N HIS A 40 7.99 -4.18 -7.64
CA HIS A 40 6.94 -5.05 -7.13
C HIS A 40 7.50 -6.19 -6.28
N TYR A 41 8.63 -6.74 -6.68
CA TYR A 41 9.29 -7.78 -5.89
C TYR A 41 9.83 -7.22 -4.57
N PHE A 42 10.45 -6.03 -4.61
CA PHE A 42 10.91 -5.34 -3.41
C PHE A 42 9.78 -5.03 -2.44
N GLU A 43 8.67 -4.46 -2.91
CA GLU A 43 7.52 -4.09 -2.06
C GLU A 43 6.93 -5.34 -1.36
N THR A 44 6.79 -6.46 -2.10
CA THR A 44 6.28 -7.72 -1.54
C THR A 44 7.20 -8.29 -0.48
N VAL A 45 8.50 -8.37 -0.77
CA VAL A 45 9.49 -8.90 0.17
C VAL A 45 9.63 -7.99 1.39
N ASN A 46 9.67 -6.68 1.20
CA ASN A 46 9.75 -5.71 2.28
C ASN A 46 8.53 -5.80 3.22
N GLN A 47 7.33 -5.96 2.68
CA GLN A 47 6.13 -6.18 3.49
C GLN A 47 6.23 -7.49 4.27
N SER A 48 6.66 -8.57 3.63
CA SER A 48 6.85 -9.88 4.27
C SER A 48 7.84 -9.80 5.44
N LEU A 49 9.02 -9.23 5.20
CA LEU A 49 10.06 -9.06 6.22
C LEU A 49 9.58 -8.21 7.40
N THR A 50 8.90 -7.10 7.13
CA THR A 50 8.35 -6.23 8.17
C THR A 50 7.38 -7.01 9.07
N LEU A 51 6.47 -7.79 8.48
CA LEU A 51 5.49 -8.57 9.24
C LEU A 51 6.12 -9.75 10.02
N GLN A 52 7.26 -10.28 9.58
CA GLN A 52 7.96 -11.37 10.25
C GLN A 52 8.82 -10.89 11.43
N TRP A 53 9.47 -9.74 11.28
CA TRP A 53 10.50 -9.30 12.24
C TRP A 53 9.97 -8.40 13.33
N ILE A 54 8.92 -7.65 13.07
CA ILE A 54 8.39 -6.71 14.06
C ILE A 54 7.43 -7.44 15.00
N ALA A 55 7.60 -7.24 16.30
CA ALA A 55 6.70 -7.77 17.31
C ALA A 55 5.26 -7.23 17.09
N LYS A 56 4.27 -8.10 17.29
CA LYS A 56 2.87 -7.80 16.96
C LYS A 56 2.30 -6.58 17.69
N ASP A 57 2.74 -6.35 18.90
CA ASP A 57 2.37 -5.21 19.74
C ASP A 57 2.99 -3.90 19.24
N GLN A 58 4.20 -3.93 18.68
CA GLN A 58 4.92 -2.76 18.17
C GLN A 58 4.62 -2.47 16.70
N ALA A 59 4.09 -3.44 15.95
CA ALA A 59 3.91 -3.35 14.51
C ALA A 59 3.10 -2.13 14.05
N PRO A 60 1.96 -1.74 14.66
CA PRO A 60 1.23 -0.55 14.22
C PRO A 60 2.03 0.73 14.35
N HIS A 61 2.78 0.87 15.45
CA HIS A 61 3.63 2.05 15.68
C HIS A 61 4.79 2.11 14.70
N PHE A 62 5.49 0.99 14.51
CA PHE A 62 6.61 0.88 13.58
C PHE A 62 6.17 1.19 12.14
N MET A 63 5.06 0.62 11.69
CA MET A 63 4.53 0.87 10.34
C MET A 63 4.11 2.33 10.14
N GLY A 64 3.60 2.98 11.18
CA GLY A 64 3.33 4.42 11.16
C GLY A 64 4.60 5.25 10.97
N GLN A 65 5.69 4.90 11.68
CA GLN A 65 6.99 5.55 11.48
C GLN A 65 7.58 5.25 10.10
N GLN A 66 7.48 4.01 9.62
CA GLN A 66 7.92 3.63 8.28
C GLN A 66 7.20 4.46 7.19
N LEU A 67 5.90 4.66 7.32
CA LEU A 67 5.12 5.50 6.39
C LEU A 67 5.54 6.96 6.46
N ALA A 68 5.82 7.50 7.65
CA ALA A 68 6.34 8.85 7.82
C ALA A 68 7.73 9.01 7.18
N MET A 69 8.63 8.05 7.37
CA MET A 69 9.96 8.08 6.73
C MET A 69 9.87 7.99 5.21
N LYS A 70 8.96 7.15 4.68
CA LYS A 70 8.67 7.10 3.24
C LYS A 70 8.19 8.46 2.73
N SER A 71 7.30 9.12 3.47
CA SER A 71 6.78 10.44 3.11
C SER A 71 7.85 11.52 3.16
N PHE A 72 8.73 11.50 4.16
CA PHE A 72 9.89 12.39 4.24
C PHE A 72 10.82 12.19 3.03
N ALA A 73 11.16 10.95 2.71
CA ALA A 73 12.01 10.64 1.54
C ALA A 73 11.35 11.11 0.22
N SER A 74 10.02 10.97 0.10
CA SER A 74 9.28 11.48 -1.07
C SER A 74 9.35 12.99 -1.17
N LEU A 75 9.10 13.74 -0.08
CA LEU A 75 9.21 15.20 -0.06
C LEU A 75 10.64 15.66 -0.41
N PHE A 76 11.64 15.00 0.16
CA PHE A 76 13.04 15.30 -0.15
C PHE A 76 13.35 15.03 -1.62
N ALA A 77 12.89 13.91 -2.18
CA ALA A 77 13.10 13.59 -3.59
C ALA A 77 12.43 14.61 -4.52
N TYR A 78 11.16 14.96 -4.27
CA TYR A 78 10.45 15.98 -5.06
C TYR A 78 11.15 17.34 -5.00
N GLY A 79 11.54 17.77 -3.80
CA GLY A 79 12.28 19.03 -3.62
C GLY A 79 13.64 19.02 -4.31
N SER A 80 14.36 17.90 -4.25
CA SER A 80 15.66 17.75 -4.94
C SER A 80 15.51 17.77 -6.45
N ILE A 81 14.51 17.06 -7.00
CA ILE A 81 14.21 17.05 -8.44
C ILE A 81 13.89 18.48 -8.92
N TRP A 82 12.99 19.16 -8.21
CA TRP A 82 12.62 20.53 -8.55
C TRP A 82 13.84 21.47 -8.52
N LEU A 83 14.64 21.43 -7.45
CA LEU A 83 15.84 22.25 -7.30
C LEU A 83 16.85 22.00 -8.42
N LEU A 84 17.14 20.74 -8.72
CA LEU A 84 18.14 20.35 -9.71
C LEU A 84 17.70 20.71 -11.14
N MET A 85 16.42 20.59 -11.45
CA MET A 85 15.91 20.92 -12.78
C MET A 85 15.74 22.41 -12.97
N GLU A 86 15.14 23.13 -11.99
CA GLU A 86 14.81 24.56 -12.13
C GLU A 86 16.04 25.46 -11.97
N TRP A 87 16.92 25.17 -10.99
CA TRP A 87 18.06 26.04 -10.69
C TRP A 87 19.33 25.64 -11.42
N PHE A 88 19.55 24.35 -11.62
CA PHE A 88 20.76 23.84 -12.28
C PHE A 88 20.52 23.41 -13.73
N GLY A 89 19.29 23.46 -14.22
CA GLY A 89 18.96 23.11 -15.61
C GLY A 89 19.30 21.68 -15.99
N ILE A 90 19.26 20.75 -15.02
CA ILE A 90 19.62 19.36 -15.25
C ILE A 90 18.54 18.69 -16.12
N SER A 91 18.97 18.02 -17.19
CA SER A 91 18.06 17.30 -18.09
C SER A 91 17.42 16.06 -17.42
N TYR A 92 16.28 15.62 -17.93
CA TYR A 92 15.62 14.38 -17.48
C TYR A 92 16.57 13.17 -17.57
N THR A 93 17.36 13.06 -18.63
CA THR A 93 18.35 11.99 -18.79
C THR A 93 19.31 11.92 -17.60
N VAL A 94 19.92 13.04 -17.26
CA VAL A 94 20.86 13.09 -16.12
C VAL A 94 20.14 12.86 -14.81
N MET A 95 18.89 13.36 -14.66
CA MET A 95 18.10 13.14 -13.45
C MET A 95 17.81 11.65 -13.19
N TYR A 96 17.38 10.91 -14.22
CA TYR A 96 17.16 9.47 -14.11
C TYR A 96 18.45 8.70 -13.78
N MET A 97 19.56 9.07 -14.43
CA MET A 97 20.86 8.45 -14.16
C MET A 97 21.33 8.73 -12.73
N LEU A 98 21.18 9.97 -12.24
CA LEU A 98 21.51 10.33 -10.85
C LEU A 98 20.63 9.57 -9.86
N ALA A 99 19.32 9.55 -10.07
CA ALA A 99 18.39 8.87 -9.18
C ALA A 99 18.70 7.35 -9.09
N GLY A 100 18.90 6.71 -10.23
CA GLY A 100 19.27 5.28 -10.27
C GLY A 100 20.66 5.03 -9.68
N GLY A 101 21.64 5.91 -9.98
CA GLY A 101 23.01 5.81 -9.45
C GLY A 101 23.05 5.95 -7.92
N VAL A 102 22.40 6.97 -7.37
CA VAL A 102 22.26 7.15 -5.90
C VAL A 102 21.57 5.93 -5.28
N GLY A 103 20.51 5.42 -5.93
CA GLY A 103 19.84 4.21 -5.49
C GLY A 103 20.77 3.00 -5.43
N LEU A 104 21.63 2.80 -6.43
CA LEU A 104 22.61 1.71 -6.44
C LEU A 104 23.66 1.87 -5.33
N VAL A 105 24.13 3.09 -5.05
CA VAL A 105 25.02 3.37 -3.92
C VAL A 105 24.33 2.97 -2.61
N ILE A 106 23.06 3.34 -2.43
CA ILE A 106 22.28 2.92 -1.25
C ILE A 106 22.19 1.39 -1.15
N VAL A 107 21.96 0.68 -2.26
CA VAL A 107 21.94 -0.80 -2.28
C VAL A 107 23.27 -1.38 -1.80
N VAL A 108 24.40 -0.84 -2.28
CA VAL A 108 25.73 -1.30 -1.86
C VAL A 108 25.96 -1.05 -0.36
N VAL A 109 25.57 0.12 0.15
CA VAL A 109 25.63 0.43 1.58
C VAL A 109 24.76 -0.53 2.38
N LEU A 110 23.52 -0.73 1.95
CA LEU A 110 22.60 -1.66 2.61
C LEU A 110 23.14 -3.09 2.60
N TRP A 111 23.77 -3.52 1.51
CA TRP A 111 24.40 -4.84 1.44
C TRP A 111 25.44 -5.07 2.54
N GLN A 112 26.17 -4.02 2.90
CA GLN A 112 27.22 -4.08 3.93
C GLN A 112 26.66 -4.00 5.35
N ILE A 113 25.64 -3.18 5.58
CA ILE A 113 25.12 -2.86 6.92
C ILE A 113 23.80 -3.56 7.26
N PHE A 114 23.18 -4.27 6.29
CA PHE A 114 21.86 -4.88 6.51
C PHE A 114 21.95 -5.92 7.64
N PRO A 115 21.20 -5.75 8.72
CA PRO A 115 21.26 -6.66 9.83
C PRO A 115 20.77 -8.06 9.43
N GLN A 116 21.52 -9.09 9.82
CA GLN A 116 21.10 -10.46 9.61
C GLN A 116 20.12 -10.89 10.70
N PHE A 117 18.85 -10.90 10.37
CA PHE A 117 17.84 -11.43 11.28
C PHE A 117 17.63 -12.91 11.05
N THR A 118 17.57 -13.65 12.16
CA THR A 118 17.16 -15.05 12.11
C THR A 118 15.69 -15.12 11.71
N GLN A 119 15.36 -15.86 10.67
CA GLN A 119 13.96 -16.05 10.27
C GLN A 119 13.22 -16.81 11.38
N PRO A 120 12.11 -16.27 11.90
CA PRO A 120 11.35 -16.93 12.97
C PRO A 120 10.75 -18.28 12.55
N SER A 121 10.52 -18.48 11.25
CA SER A 121 9.99 -19.72 10.69
C SER A 121 10.32 -19.86 9.21
N ASN A 122 10.44 -21.08 8.73
CA ASN A 122 10.55 -21.35 7.30
C ASN A 122 9.26 -20.95 6.58
N GLN A 123 9.37 -20.08 5.58
CA GLN A 123 8.23 -19.60 4.81
C GLN A 123 7.86 -20.58 3.69
N HIS A 124 6.57 -20.69 3.40
CA HIS A 124 6.11 -21.43 2.23
C HIS A 124 6.62 -20.77 0.94
N LYS A 125 7.24 -21.57 0.07
CA LYS A 125 7.84 -21.10 -1.20
C LYS A 125 6.82 -20.81 -2.30
N HIS A 126 5.60 -21.34 -2.16
CA HIS A 126 4.51 -21.16 -3.13
C HIS A 126 3.45 -20.22 -2.57
N MET A 127 2.79 -19.49 -3.45
CA MET A 127 1.62 -18.69 -3.07
C MET A 127 0.49 -19.63 -2.67
N LEU A 128 0.09 -19.58 -1.40
CA LEU A 128 -0.98 -20.37 -0.83
C LEU A 128 -2.13 -19.46 -0.43
N MET A 129 -3.29 -19.67 -1.05
CA MET A 129 -4.51 -18.95 -0.67
C MET A 129 -5.26 -19.77 0.39
N ARG A 130 -5.00 -19.49 1.67
CA ARG A 130 -5.67 -20.16 2.78
C ARG A 130 -7.11 -19.68 2.93
N LYS A 131 -8.06 -20.59 2.91
CA LYS A 131 -9.49 -20.28 3.06
C LYS A 131 -9.80 -19.52 4.36
N ARG A 132 -9.12 -19.83 5.46
CA ARG A 132 -9.29 -19.16 6.75
C ARG A 132 -8.95 -17.66 6.74
N TYR A 133 -8.16 -17.16 5.76
CA TYR A 133 -7.86 -15.74 5.61
C TYR A 133 -8.81 -15.03 4.63
N TRP A 134 -9.94 -15.64 4.27
CA TRP A 134 -10.89 -15.12 3.29
C TRP A 134 -11.31 -13.67 3.58
N LEU A 135 -11.56 -13.35 4.86
CA LEU A 135 -11.95 -12.00 5.28
C LEU A 135 -10.85 -10.97 4.96
N TYR A 136 -9.61 -11.33 5.25
CA TYR A 136 -8.45 -10.49 4.92
C TYR A 136 -8.32 -10.28 3.40
N TYR A 137 -8.50 -11.31 2.60
CA TYR A 137 -8.45 -11.19 1.13
C TYR A 137 -9.59 -10.33 0.59
N GLY A 138 -10.80 -10.49 1.10
CA GLY A 138 -11.94 -9.65 0.73
C GLY A 138 -11.71 -8.17 1.06
N LEU A 139 -11.22 -7.88 2.27
CA LEU A 139 -10.85 -6.52 2.68
C LEU A 139 -9.72 -5.95 1.81
N THR A 140 -8.72 -6.76 1.46
CA THR A 140 -7.61 -6.38 0.59
C THR A 140 -8.10 -6.01 -0.81
N PHE A 141 -9.03 -6.78 -1.39
CA PHE A 141 -9.61 -6.48 -2.70
C PHE A 141 -10.34 -5.12 -2.70
N PHE A 142 -11.25 -4.92 -1.76
CA PHE A 142 -11.99 -3.65 -1.67
C PHE A 142 -11.08 -2.47 -1.34
N SER A 143 -10.05 -2.67 -0.53
CA SER A 143 -9.04 -1.63 -0.25
C SER A 143 -8.28 -1.24 -1.52
N GLY A 144 -7.84 -2.22 -2.30
CA GLY A 144 -7.19 -1.99 -3.60
C GLY A 144 -8.11 -1.25 -4.58
N ALA A 145 -9.37 -1.70 -4.69
CA ALA A 145 -10.37 -1.10 -5.58
C ALA A 145 -10.62 0.39 -5.24
N ARG A 146 -10.86 0.71 -3.97
CA ARG A 146 -11.06 2.10 -3.52
C ARG A 146 -9.84 2.97 -3.76
N ARG A 147 -8.65 2.42 -3.48
CA ARG A 147 -7.40 3.14 -3.73
C ARG A 147 -7.26 3.56 -5.19
N GLN A 148 -7.69 2.73 -6.14
CA GLN A 148 -7.66 3.08 -7.56
C GLN A 148 -8.67 4.16 -7.90
N ILE A 149 -9.87 4.15 -7.29
CA ILE A 149 -10.84 5.23 -7.47
C ILE A 149 -10.24 6.57 -7.03
N PHE A 150 -9.58 6.62 -5.88
CA PHE A 150 -8.88 7.82 -5.44
C PHE A 150 -7.74 8.22 -6.39
N MET A 151 -6.82 7.30 -6.68
CA MET A 151 -5.58 7.63 -7.42
C MET A 151 -5.87 8.10 -8.84
N VAL A 152 -6.89 7.53 -9.50
CA VAL A 152 -7.23 7.85 -10.88
C VAL A 152 -8.34 8.90 -10.94
N PHE A 153 -9.51 8.58 -10.40
CA PHE A 153 -10.72 9.39 -10.66
C PHE A 153 -10.82 10.64 -9.79
N ALA A 154 -10.34 10.62 -8.53
CA ALA A 154 -10.28 11.85 -7.77
C ALA A 154 -9.28 12.84 -8.38
N SER A 155 -8.15 12.35 -8.92
CA SER A 155 -7.20 13.19 -9.65
C SER A 155 -7.79 13.72 -10.97
N PHE A 156 -8.52 12.90 -11.73
CA PHE A 156 -9.25 13.36 -12.92
C PHE A 156 -10.29 14.41 -12.60
N MET A 157 -11.07 14.22 -11.52
CA MET A 157 -12.04 15.20 -11.06
C MET A 157 -11.40 16.55 -10.77
N MET A 158 -10.22 16.57 -10.11
CA MET A 158 -9.52 17.83 -9.83
C MET A 158 -9.16 18.57 -11.13
N VAL A 159 -8.74 17.84 -12.16
CA VAL A 159 -8.35 18.44 -13.45
C VAL A 159 -9.57 18.78 -14.32
N GLU A 160 -10.49 17.84 -14.53
CA GLU A 160 -11.58 17.98 -15.48
C GLU A 160 -12.73 18.84 -14.96
N LYS A 161 -13.16 18.63 -13.70
CA LYS A 161 -14.29 19.36 -13.11
C LYS A 161 -13.85 20.70 -12.53
N PHE A 162 -12.68 20.76 -11.88
CA PHE A 162 -12.26 21.94 -11.13
C PHE A 162 -11.12 22.74 -11.79
N GLY A 163 -10.58 22.29 -12.92
CA GLY A 163 -9.58 23.02 -13.68
C GLY A 163 -8.21 23.11 -13.03
N TYR A 164 -7.88 22.21 -12.11
CA TYR A 164 -6.57 22.16 -11.49
C TYR A 164 -5.50 21.82 -12.52
N SER A 165 -4.39 22.55 -12.51
CA SER A 165 -3.22 22.20 -13.31
C SER A 165 -2.52 20.95 -12.78
N VAL A 166 -1.65 20.36 -13.60
CA VAL A 166 -0.77 19.25 -13.15
C VAL A 166 0.08 19.69 -11.97
N GLY A 167 0.51 20.96 -11.93
CA GLY A 167 1.23 21.55 -10.82
C GLY A 167 0.43 21.57 -9.53
N ASP A 168 -0.85 21.97 -9.59
CA ASP A 168 -1.75 22.01 -8.43
C ASP A 168 -2.00 20.61 -7.87
N VAL A 169 -2.23 19.62 -8.73
CA VAL A 169 -2.40 18.21 -8.30
C VAL A 169 -1.10 17.70 -7.68
N SER A 170 0.06 18.05 -8.24
CA SER A 170 1.36 17.69 -7.66
C SER A 170 1.56 18.31 -6.28
N LEU A 171 1.12 19.55 -6.08
CA LEU A 171 1.13 20.21 -4.77
C LEU A 171 0.22 19.48 -3.76
N LEU A 172 -0.96 19.01 -4.19
CA LEU A 172 -1.84 18.20 -3.32
C LEU A 172 -1.15 16.90 -2.90
N PHE A 173 -0.41 16.23 -3.79
CA PHE A 173 0.40 15.07 -3.40
C PHE A 173 1.49 15.43 -2.39
N MET A 174 2.16 16.56 -2.54
CA MET A 174 3.14 17.02 -1.55
C MET A 174 2.50 17.30 -0.19
N VAL A 175 1.33 17.94 -0.18
CA VAL A 175 0.54 18.15 1.04
C VAL A 175 0.18 16.81 1.67
N ASN A 176 -0.24 15.81 0.90
CA ASN A 176 -0.52 14.47 1.39
C ASN A 176 0.71 13.81 2.04
N TYR A 177 1.89 13.94 1.45
CA TYR A 177 3.13 13.44 2.06
C TYR A 177 3.45 14.18 3.36
N LEU A 178 3.26 15.50 3.42
CA LEU A 178 3.46 16.27 4.64
C LEU A 178 2.50 15.82 5.75
N PHE A 179 1.23 15.60 5.43
CA PHE A 179 0.26 15.08 6.39
C PHE A 179 0.62 13.67 6.87
N ASN A 180 1.03 12.78 5.96
CA ASN A 180 1.49 11.44 6.36
C ASN A 180 2.73 11.49 7.25
N LEU A 181 3.70 12.38 6.96
CA LEU A 181 4.87 12.56 7.80
C LEU A 181 4.49 12.88 9.26
N ILE A 182 3.48 13.74 9.44
CA ILE A 182 3.05 14.22 10.77
C ILE A 182 2.10 13.22 11.45
N PHE A 183 1.14 12.67 10.70
CA PHE A 183 0.01 11.94 11.26
C PHE A 183 0.18 10.42 11.23
N ALA A 184 0.94 9.83 10.31
CA ALA A 184 1.08 8.39 10.23
C ALA A 184 1.63 7.73 11.52
N PRO A 185 2.63 8.32 12.22
CA PRO A 185 3.07 7.77 13.51
C PRO A 185 1.98 7.85 14.59
N LYS A 186 1.16 8.93 14.57
CA LYS A 186 0.04 9.11 15.51
C LYS A 186 -1.06 8.11 15.22
N ILE A 187 -1.38 7.88 13.94
CA ILE A 187 -2.33 6.87 13.49
C ILE A 187 -1.88 5.48 13.91
N GLY A 188 -0.59 5.13 13.72
CA GLY A 188 -0.04 3.86 14.17
C GLY A 188 -0.20 3.64 15.68
N LYS A 189 0.11 4.66 16.50
CA LYS A 189 -0.11 4.63 17.95
C LYS A 189 -1.60 4.49 18.31
N TRP A 190 -2.45 5.19 17.59
CA TRP A 190 -3.89 5.12 17.81
C TRP A 190 -4.44 3.72 17.46
N ILE A 191 -4.03 3.12 16.33
CA ILE A 191 -4.38 1.74 15.96
C ILE A 191 -3.96 0.76 17.05
N HIS A 192 -2.74 0.90 17.59
CA HIS A 192 -2.27 0.07 18.71
C HIS A 192 -3.20 0.15 19.92
N LYS A 193 -3.69 1.36 20.24
CA LYS A 193 -4.57 1.61 21.40
C LYS A 193 -6.00 1.10 21.20
N VAL A 194 -6.59 1.30 20.02
CA VAL A 194 -8.02 1.00 19.78
C VAL A 194 -8.25 -0.38 19.19
N GLY A 195 -7.22 -0.99 18.59
CA GLY A 195 -7.27 -2.27 17.88
C GLY A 195 -7.72 -2.15 16.42
N GLU A 196 -7.40 -3.17 15.64
CA GLU A 196 -7.58 -3.21 14.18
C GLU A 196 -9.05 -3.07 13.78
N ARG A 197 -9.97 -3.77 14.46
CA ARG A 197 -11.41 -3.71 14.17
C ARG A 197 -11.95 -2.29 14.21
N LYS A 198 -11.71 -1.57 15.33
CA LYS A 198 -12.22 -0.20 15.51
C LYS A 198 -11.58 0.76 14.52
N ALA A 199 -10.27 0.62 14.26
CA ALA A 199 -9.57 1.46 13.30
C ALA A 199 -10.16 1.31 11.89
N LEU A 200 -10.38 0.08 11.42
CA LEU A 200 -10.95 -0.20 10.11
C LEU A 200 -12.42 0.24 10.00
N LEU A 201 -13.22 0.10 11.07
CA LEU A 201 -14.60 0.61 11.06
C LEU A 201 -14.62 2.14 10.89
N VAL A 202 -13.75 2.87 11.61
CA VAL A 202 -13.63 4.34 11.48
C VAL A 202 -13.17 4.73 10.08
N GLU A 203 -12.16 4.03 9.52
CA GLU A 203 -11.70 4.23 8.14
C GLU A 203 -12.86 4.11 7.15
N TYR A 204 -13.61 3.01 7.21
CA TYR A 204 -14.62 2.73 6.20
C TYR A 204 -15.85 3.63 6.31
N ILE A 205 -16.24 4.02 7.52
CA ILE A 205 -17.29 5.05 7.72
C ILE A 205 -16.80 6.39 7.13
N GLY A 206 -15.58 6.80 7.43
CA GLY A 206 -15.01 8.03 6.88
C GLY A 206 -14.93 8.02 5.36
N LEU A 207 -14.49 6.89 4.77
CA LEU A 207 -14.41 6.75 3.31
C LEU A 207 -15.78 6.76 2.62
N ILE A 208 -16.83 6.19 3.24
CA ILE A 208 -18.20 6.33 2.71
C ILE A 208 -18.57 7.81 2.62
N VAL A 209 -18.33 8.58 3.69
CA VAL A 209 -18.61 10.02 3.70
C VAL A 209 -17.80 10.75 2.64
N VAL A 210 -16.49 10.45 2.53
CA VAL A 210 -15.61 11.10 1.55
C VAL A 210 -16.06 10.80 0.12
N PHE A 211 -16.34 9.55 -0.23
CA PHE A 211 -16.76 9.20 -1.59
C PHE A 211 -18.12 9.77 -1.95
N VAL A 212 -19.09 9.78 -1.03
CA VAL A 212 -20.38 10.45 -1.26
C VAL A 212 -20.16 11.96 -1.43
N SER A 213 -19.26 12.55 -0.64
CA SER A 213 -18.93 13.97 -0.77
C SER A 213 -18.28 14.31 -2.11
N TYR A 214 -17.42 13.43 -2.65
CA TYR A 214 -16.85 13.61 -3.99
C TYR A 214 -17.93 13.66 -5.09
N ALA A 215 -18.94 12.78 -5.00
CA ALA A 215 -20.04 12.78 -5.95
C ALA A 215 -20.89 14.07 -5.92
N LEU A 216 -20.92 14.77 -4.78
CA LEU A 216 -21.78 15.93 -4.55
C LEU A 216 -21.04 17.27 -4.53
N VAL A 217 -19.69 17.26 -4.51
CA VAL A 217 -18.93 18.49 -4.33
C VAL A 217 -18.91 19.36 -5.59
N GLU A 218 -19.18 20.65 -5.39
CA GLU A 218 -19.12 21.67 -6.45
C GLU A 218 -18.01 22.71 -6.22
N ASN A 219 -17.48 22.77 -4.99
CA ASN A 219 -16.47 23.74 -4.60
C ASN A 219 -15.06 23.12 -4.72
N PRO A 220 -14.12 23.69 -5.50
CA PRO A 220 -12.78 23.16 -5.70
C PRO A 220 -11.95 23.09 -4.41
N HIS A 221 -12.14 24.02 -3.49
CA HIS A 221 -11.40 24.01 -2.21
C HIS A 221 -11.88 22.90 -1.29
N ILE A 222 -13.19 22.61 -1.29
CA ILE A 222 -13.74 21.47 -0.53
C ILE A 222 -13.23 20.16 -1.17
N ALA A 223 -13.21 20.06 -2.50
CA ALA A 223 -12.67 18.91 -3.21
C ALA A 223 -11.19 18.66 -2.86
N ALA A 224 -10.37 19.71 -2.82
CA ALA A 224 -8.97 19.62 -2.38
C ALA A 224 -8.85 19.15 -0.91
N GLY A 225 -9.70 19.64 -0.03
CA GLY A 225 -9.78 19.18 1.36
C GLY A 225 -10.14 17.69 1.46
N LEU A 226 -11.14 17.25 0.69
CA LEU A 226 -11.51 15.83 0.60
C LEU A 226 -10.37 14.98 0.09
N TYR A 227 -9.60 15.47 -0.91
CA TYR A 227 -8.44 14.79 -1.47
C TYR A 227 -7.36 14.51 -0.40
N VAL A 228 -7.11 15.46 0.48
CA VAL A 228 -6.17 15.30 1.58
C VAL A 228 -6.72 14.34 2.66
N ILE A 229 -8.00 14.46 3.00
CA ILE A 229 -8.64 13.59 4.01
C ILE A 229 -8.67 12.14 3.53
N ASP A 230 -9.02 11.88 2.26
CA ASP A 230 -9.01 10.54 1.66
C ASP A 230 -7.63 9.89 1.78
N HIS A 231 -6.60 10.65 1.41
CA HIS A 231 -5.22 10.15 1.50
C HIS A 231 -4.77 9.82 2.94
N LEU A 232 -5.26 10.54 3.94
CA LEU A 232 -4.99 10.23 5.35
C LEU A 232 -5.57 8.88 5.77
N PHE A 233 -6.72 8.47 5.22
CA PHE A 233 -7.28 7.16 5.48
C PHE A 233 -6.40 6.01 4.95
N PHE A 234 -5.53 6.25 3.97
CA PHE A 234 -4.57 5.21 3.53
C PHE A 234 -3.59 4.80 4.61
N ALA A 235 -3.26 5.68 5.55
CA ALA A 235 -2.44 5.31 6.70
C ALA A 235 -3.13 4.26 7.61
N MET A 236 -4.46 4.19 7.58
CA MET A 236 -5.20 3.17 8.34
C MET A 236 -5.08 1.76 7.75
N ALA A 237 -4.61 1.61 6.51
CA ALA A 237 -4.24 0.30 5.95
C ALA A 237 -3.16 -0.44 6.80
N ILE A 238 -2.46 0.28 7.71
CA ILE A 238 -1.64 -0.33 8.76
C ILE A 238 -2.46 -1.35 9.56
N ALA A 239 -3.72 -1.03 9.91
CA ALA A 239 -4.59 -1.93 10.66
C ALA A 239 -4.89 -3.24 9.92
N MET A 240 -4.99 -3.20 8.58
CA MET A 240 -5.12 -4.43 7.78
C MET A 240 -3.86 -5.30 7.83
N LYS A 241 -2.69 -4.68 7.72
CA LYS A 241 -1.40 -5.41 7.77
C LYS A 241 -1.18 -6.04 9.14
N THR A 242 -1.47 -5.32 10.22
CA THR A 242 -1.34 -5.84 11.59
C THR A 242 -2.42 -6.89 11.92
N TYR A 243 -3.61 -6.77 11.35
CA TYR A 243 -4.62 -7.82 11.41
C TYR A 243 -4.09 -9.13 10.80
N LEU A 244 -3.53 -9.09 9.58
CA LEU A 244 -2.88 -10.25 8.98
C LEU A 244 -1.80 -10.83 9.89
N GLN A 245 -0.89 -9.99 10.39
CA GLN A 245 0.21 -10.44 11.26
C GLN A 245 -0.28 -11.19 12.51
N LYS A 246 -1.44 -10.78 13.06
CA LYS A 246 -2.02 -11.40 14.25
C LYS A 246 -2.66 -12.76 13.96
N ILE A 247 -3.35 -12.89 12.83
CA ILE A 247 -4.10 -14.10 12.48
C ILE A 247 -3.29 -15.14 11.71
N ALA A 248 -2.29 -14.72 10.94
CA ALA A 248 -1.53 -15.62 10.09
C ALA A 248 -0.61 -16.55 10.88
N ASP A 249 -0.46 -17.78 10.40
CA ASP A 249 0.64 -18.63 10.83
C ASP A 249 1.96 -18.02 10.36
N PRO A 250 3.03 -18.08 11.17
CA PRO A 250 4.31 -17.50 10.80
C PRO A 250 4.85 -17.97 9.45
N GLN A 251 4.56 -19.22 9.06
CA GLN A 251 5.00 -19.82 7.79
C GLN A 251 4.21 -19.31 6.56
N ASP A 252 3.02 -18.73 6.78
CA ASP A 252 2.12 -18.27 5.72
C ASP A 252 2.31 -16.77 5.37
N ILE A 253 3.10 -16.03 6.15
CA ILE A 253 3.20 -14.55 6.03
C ILE A 253 3.69 -14.14 4.66
N ALA A 254 4.79 -14.73 4.17
CA ALA A 254 5.34 -14.37 2.86
C ALA A 254 4.39 -14.75 1.71
N SER A 255 3.82 -15.96 1.78
CA SER A 255 2.84 -16.44 0.81
C SER A 255 1.60 -15.54 0.76
N THR A 256 1.05 -15.19 1.93
CA THR A 256 -0.13 -14.33 2.02
C THR A 256 0.16 -12.89 1.59
N ALA A 257 1.36 -12.38 1.86
CA ALA A 257 1.79 -11.08 1.34
C ALA A 257 1.81 -11.06 -0.20
N GLY A 258 2.33 -12.12 -0.83
CA GLY A 258 2.30 -12.29 -2.29
C GLY A 258 0.87 -12.35 -2.84
N VAL A 259 -0.01 -13.14 -2.23
CA VAL A 259 -1.44 -13.21 -2.62
C VAL A 259 -2.11 -11.85 -2.50
N SER A 260 -1.89 -11.12 -1.40
CA SER A 260 -2.45 -9.78 -1.18
C SER A 260 -1.99 -8.80 -2.23
N PHE A 261 -0.71 -8.87 -2.58
CA PHE A 261 -0.13 -8.03 -3.62
C PHE A 261 -0.80 -8.31 -4.98
N THR A 262 -0.98 -9.58 -5.33
CA THR A 262 -1.69 -10.00 -6.55
C THR A 262 -3.13 -9.47 -6.58
N ILE A 263 -3.88 -9.61 -5.48
CA ILE A 263 -5.25 -9.11 -5.36
C ILE A 263 -5.30 -7.60 -5.58
N ASN A 264 -4.39 -6.84 -4.96
CA ASN A 264 -4.31 -5.39 -5.13
C ASN A 264 -4.02 -5.00 -6.58
N HIS A 265 -3.15 -5.76 -7.29
CA HIS A 265 -2.81 -5.47 -8.68
C HIS A 265 -3.93 -5.83 -9.65
N ILE A 266 -4.65 -6.93 -9.40
CA ILE A 266 -5.87 -7.22 -10.17
C ILE A 266 -6.86 -6.05 -10.04
N ALA A 267 -7.11 -5.57 -8.82
CA ALA A 267 -7.96 -4.41 -8.61
C ALA A 267 -7.41 -3.15 -9.32
N ALA A 268 -6.08 -2.94 -9.30
CA ALA A 268 -5.42 -1.79 -9.93
C ALA A 268 -5.56 -1.75 -11.45
N VAL A 269 -5.69 -2.89 -12.11
CA VAL A 269 -5.87 -2.98 -13.57
C VAL A 269 -7.35 -2.98 -13.94
N VAL A 270 -8.15 -3.81 -13.28
CA VAL A 270 -9.55 -4.05 -13.65
C VAL A 270 -10.44 -2.86 -13.30
N ILE A 271 -10.28 -2.29 -12.11
CA ILE A 271 -11.18 -1.22 -11.63
C ILE A 271 -11.08 0.06 -12.49
N PRO A 272 -9.90 0.63 -12.79
CA PRO A 272 -9.82 1.78 -13.65
C PRO A 272 -10.33 1.52 -15.07
N ALA A 273 -10.11 0.33 -15.63
CA ALA A 273 -10.59 -0.03 -16.97
C ALA A 273 -12.13 -0.05 -17.02
N LEU A 274 -12.79 -0.66 -16.04
CA LEU A 274 -14.25 -0.73 -15.99
C LEU A 274 -14.87 0.62 -15.66
N LEU A 275 -14.36 1.30 -14.63
CA LEU A 275 -14.91 2.58 -14.19
C LEU A 275 -14.54 3.74 -15.13
N GLY A 276 -13.49 3.62 -15.94
CA GLY A 276 -13.17 4.58 -16.98
C GLY A 276 -14.29 4.70 -18.02
N ILE A 277 -14.95 3.59 -18.37
CA ILE A 277 -16.12 3.60 -19.25
C ILE A 277 -17.29 4.35 -18.57
N VAL A 278 -17.49 4.12 -17.29
CA VAL A 278 -18.54 4.81 -16.51
C VAL A 278 -18.22 6.30 -16.37
N TRP A 279 -16.95 6.65 -16.19
CA TRP A 279 -16.50 8.04 -16.06
C TRP A 279 -16.92 8.91 -17.24
N ILE A 280 -16.79 8.39 -18.46
CA ILE A 280 -17.12 9.12 -19.69
C ILE A 280 -18.60 9.57 -19.71
N THR A 281 -19.50 8.77 -19.11
CA THR A 281 -20.95 9.03 -19.14
C THR A 281 -21.48 9.66 -17.86
N ASN A 282 -20.93 9.26 -16.71
CA ASN A 282 -21.37 9.72 -15.38
C ASN A 282 -20.23 9.64 -14.36
N PRO A 283 -19.41 10.70 -14.24
CA PRO A 283 -18.31 10.74 -13.29
C PRO A 283 -18.72 10.53 -11.83
N ASP A 284 -19.89 11.06 -11.43
CA ASP A 284 -20.36 10.97 -10.04
C ASP A 284 -20.66 9.52 -9.63
N LEU A 285 -21.13 8.69 -10.57
CA LEU A 285 -21.41 7.27 -10.34
C LEU A 285 -20.15 6.50 -9.91
N VAL A 286 -18.97 6.89 -10.39
CA VAL A 286 -17.70 6.27 -10.00
C VAL A 286 -17.45 6.43 -8.50
N PHE A 287 -17.76 7.59 -7.95
CA PHE A 287 -17.62 7.84 -6.50
C PHE A 287 -18.69 7.11 -5.69
N TYR A 288 -19.92 6.99 -6.18
CA TYR A 288 -20.93 6.15 -5.53
C TYR A 288 -20.53 4.67 -5.51
N VAL A 289 -19.87 4.17 -6.56
CA VAL A 289 -19.26 2.81 -6.54
C VAL A 289 -18.15 2.73 -5.49
N GLY A 290 -17.34 3.78 -5.34
CA GLY A 290 -16.36 3.88 -4.26
C GLY A 290 -17.00 3.80 -2.87
N ALA A 291 -18.10 4.51 -2.66
CA ALA A 291 -18.88 4.46 -1.42
C ALA A 291 -19.47 3.05 -1.17
N LEU A 292 -19.97 2.38 -2.22
CA LEU A 292 -20.44 1.00 -2.15
C LEU A 292 -19.31 0.04 -1.74
N PHE A 293 -18.12 0.17 -2.31
CA PHE A 293 -16.96 -0.64 -1.92
C PHE A 293 -16.53 -0.37 -0.47
N ALA A 294 -16.63 0.87 0.00
CA ALA A 294 -16.37 1.21 1.39
C ALA A 294 -17.44 0.60 2.32
N LEU A 295 -18.71 0.60 1.91
CA LEU A 295 -19.80 -0.08 2.64
C LEU A 295 -19.58 -1.60 2.70
N CYS A 296 -19.22 -2.25 1.59
CA CYS A 296 -18.85 -3.65 1.59
C CYS A 296 -17.70 -3.95 2.55
N SER A 297 -16.67 -3.09 2.57
CA SER A 297 -15.56 -3.21 3.51
C SER A 297 -16.00 -3.02 4.96
N LEU A 298 -16.90 -2.07 5.22
CA LEU A 298 -17.48 -1.84 6.55
C LEU A 298 -18.20 -3.09 7.06
N LEU A 299 -19.06 -3.70 6.22
CA LEU A 299 -19.76 -4.93 6.55
C LEU A 299 -18.80 -6.10 6.80
N LEU A 300 -17.77 -6.25 5.97
CA LEU A 300 -16.71 -7.25 6.20
C LEU A 300 -15.96 -6.99 7.51
N ALA A 301 -15.61 -5.75 7.81
CA ALA A 301 -14.85 -5.39 9.01
C ALA A 301 -15.62 -5.66 10.31
N THR A 302 -16.94 -5.71 10.28
CA THR A 302 -17.73 -6.13 11.45
C THR A 302 -17.44 -7.57 11.88
N ASN A 303 -16.92 -8.41 10.95
CA ASN A 303 -16.53 -9.79 11.22
C ASN A 303 -15.09 -9.92 11.76
N ILE A 304 -14.33 -8.85 11.87
CA ILE A 304 -13.02 -8.88 12.54
C ILE A 304 -13.26 -9.03 14.05
N PRO A 305 -12.63 -10.02 14.72
CA PRO A 305 -12.70 -10.14 16.18
C PRO A 305 -12.12 -8.91 16.89
N THR A 306 -12.59 -8.63 18.10
CA THR A 306 -12.01 -7.56 18.94
C THR A 306 -10.55 -7.82 19.30
N SER A 307 -10.19 -9.10 19.43
CA SER A 307 -8.83 -9.55 19.68
C SER A 307 -8.47 -10.64 18.66
N PRO A 308 -8.06 -10.22 17.43
CA PRO A 308 -7.73 -11.19 16.40
C PRO A 308 -6.46 -11.96 16.76
N THR A 309 -6.52 -13.26 16.64
CA THR A 309 -5.41 -14.19 16.90
C THR A 309 -5.52 -15.39 15.97
N ARG A 310 -4.47 -16.20 15.93
CA ARG A 310 -4.58 -17.51 15.28
C ARG A 310 -5.69 -18.33 15.94
N GLY A 311 -6.67 -18.78 15.14
CA GLY A 311 -7.84 -19.50 15.57
C GLY A 311 -9.03 -18.67 15.96
N ASN A 312 -8.85 -17.36 15.97
CA ASN A 312 -9.88 -16.36 16.12
C ASN A 312 -9.72 -15.33 15.01
N GLU A 313 -9.73 -15.83 13.76
CA GLU A 313 -9.52 -14.98 12.56
C GLU A 313 -10.77 -14.17 12.25
N VAL A 314 -11.98 -14.75 12.44
CA VAL A 314 -13.27 -14.14 12.12
C VAL A 314 -14.30 -14.42 13.21
N VAL A 315 -15.26 -13.49 13.38
CA VAL A 315 -16.35 -13.66 14.38
C VAL A 315 -17.36 -14.69 13.91
N ALA A 316 -17.77 -14.63 12.65
CA ALA A 316 -18.75 -15.55 12.06
C ALA A 316 -18.09 -16.33 10.93
N ASN A 317 -17.97 -17.63 11.12
CA ASN A 317 -17.60 -18.55 10.05
C ASN A 317 -18.82 -18.81 9.16
N PHE A 318 -19.09 -17.93 8.20
CA PHE A 318 -20.12 -18.14 7.17
C PHE A 318 -19.81 -19.35 6.27
N TRP A 319 -18.58 -19.85 6.31
CA TRP A 319 -18.08 -20.90 5.46
C TRP A 319 -17.64 -22.09 6.33
N LEU A 320 -18.53 -23.05 6.55
CA LEU A 320 -18.22 -24.30 7.27
C LEU A 320 -17.02 -25.07 6.67
N TRP A 321 -16.69 -24.82 5.41
CA TRP A 321 -15.54 -25.37 4.71
C TRP A 321 -14.22 -24.60 4.93
N ALA A 322 -14.24 -23.46 5.62
CA ALA A 322 -13.04 -22.69 5.98
C ALA A 322 -12.27 -23.30 7.17
N ASN A 323 -12.81 -24.32 7.83
CA ASN A 323 -12.13 -25.09 8.87
C ASN A 323 -11.07 -26.04 8.25
N GLU A 324 -10.03 -25.47 7.66
CA GLU A 324 -8.83 -26.26 7.36
C GLU A 324 -8.19 -26.70 8.69
N LYS A 325 -7.96 -28.02 8.84
CA LYS A 325 -7.17 -28.55 9.97
C LYS A 325 -5.83 -27.79 10.01
N ARG A 326 -5.53 -27.17 11.13
CA ARG A 326 -4.24 -26.51 11.32
C ARG A 326 -3.13 -27.53 11.21
N PRO A 327 -2.00 -27.21 10.58
CA PRO A 327 -0.79 -27.97 10.80
C PRO A 327 -0.52 -27.95 12.33
N VAL A 328 -0.33 -29.12 12.91
CA VAL A 328 0.03 -29.25 14.32
C VAL A 328 1.34 -28.50 14.51
N ASP A 329 1.36 -27.50 15.37
CA ASP A 329 2.58 -26.75 15.70
C ASP A 329 3.57 -27.72 16.37
N PRO A 330 4.71 -28.05 15.71
CA PRO A 330 5.65 -29.00 16.29
C PRO A 330 6.24 -28.52 17.62
N LEU A 331 6.07 -27.24 17.98
CA LEU A 331 6.55 -26.65 19.23
C LEU A 331 5.52 -26.71 20.37
N SER A 332 4.29 -27.12 20.12
CA SER A 332 3.27 -27.24 21.17
C SER A 332 3.46 -28.48 22.09
N ASN A 333 4.36 -29.39 21.76
CA ASN A 333 4.61 -30.63 22.50
C ASN A 333 5.88 -30.62 23.39
N THR A 334 6.54 -29.47 23.59
CA THR A 334 7.71 -29.37 24.48
C THR A 334 7.37 -28.80 25.85
N GLY A 335 6.17 -29.10 26.36
CA GLY A 335 5.71 -28.69 27.68
C GLY A 335 5.08 -29.83 28.46
N LYS A 336 5.86 -30.87 28.81
CA LYS A 336 5.61 -31.71 29.97
C LYS A 336 6.94 -32.04 30.66
#